data_1644414435de724cec774c29124db527
#
_entry.id   1644414435de724cec774c29124db527
#
_cell.length_a   1.000
_cell.length_b   1.000
_cell.length_c   1.000
_cell.angle_alpha   90.00
_cell.angle_beta   90.00
_cell.angle_gamma   90.00
#
_symmetry.space_group_name_H-M   'P 1'
#
loop_
_entity.id
_entity.type
_entity.pdbx_description
1 polymer ?
#
loop_
_entity_poly.entity_id
_entity_poly.type
_entity_poly.pdbx_seq_one_letter_code
_entity_poly.pdbx_strand_id
1 'polypeptide(L)'
;VFLHGGPGGGVEPIYRQYFNPEKYRIILFDQRGCGKSTPHAELKENTTWDLVADIEKIRLHLNIENWIVFGGSWGSTLALTYAISYPRICKALILRGIFLLRKLEIEWFYQYGASNIFPDAWEKYISVIPESERDNLVKAFYKRLTSSNKDERLSCAKLWSIWERSTSKLIPMDKSLHDFQSSKVAEAFARIECHYFINEGFFEYDGWNHASCTGLAGC
;
A
#
# COMPACT_ATOMS: atom_id res chain seq x y z
N VAL A 1 -3.87 -0.01 16.69
CA VAL A 1 -4.30 0.52 15.38
C VAL A 1 -3.92 -0.47 14.27
N PHE A 2 -4.76 -0.58 13.25
CA PHE A 2 -4.52 -1.40 12.06
C PHE A 2 -4.22 -0.50 10.86
N LEU A 3 -3.11 -0.77 10.19
CA LEU A 3 -2.64 -0.08 8.99
C LEU A 3 -2.80 -1.00 7.78
N HIS A 4 -3.70 -0.63 6.87
CA HIS A 4 -3.97 -1.43 5.67
C HIS A 4 -2.84 -1.35 4.65
N GLY A 5 -2.82 -2.32 3.73
CA GLY A 5 -1.86 -2.43 2.64
C GLY A 5 -2.19 -1.58 1.42
N GLY A 6 -1.50 -1.83 0.35
CA GLY A 6 -1.41 -1.09 -0.89
C GLY A 6 -0.02 -0.45 -0.98
N PRO A 7 0.11 0.88 -0.80
CA PRO A 7 -0.83 1.89 -0.27
C PRO A 7 -2.10 2.07 -1.11
N GLY A 8 -3.16 2.60 -0.50
CA GLY A 8 -4.40 2.87 -1.23
C GLY A 8 -5.47 1.77 -1.17
N GLY A 9 -5.22 0.67 -0.45
CA GLY A 9 -6.14 -0.47 -0.37
C GLY A 9 -7.43 -0.20 0.42
N GLY A 10 -7.36 0.67 1.42
CA GLY A 10 -8.48 0.92 2.32
C GLY A 10 -8.72 -0.19 3.34
N VAL A 11 -9.66 0.02 4.25
CA VAL A 11 -10.05 -0.94 5.29
C VAL A 11 -11.38 -1.62 4.97
N GLU A 12 -11.47 -2.88 5.39
CA GLU A 12 -12.69 -3.67 5.32
C GLU A 12 -13.16 -4.05 6.74
N PRO A 13 -14.49 -4.14 6.98
CA PRO A 13 -15.02 -4.52 8.29
C PRO A 13 -14.49 -5.85 8.82
N ILE A 14 -14.11 -6.78 7.92
CA ILE A 14 -13.58 -8.09 8.27
C ILE A 14 -12.26 -8.00 9.05
N TYR A 15 -11.48 -6.92 8.91
CA TYR A 15 -10.21 -6.77 9.63
C TYR A 15 -10.40 -6.64 11.15
N ARG A 16 -11.60 -6.31 11.61
CA ARG A 16 -11.94 -6.36 13.05
C ARG A 16 -11.85 -7.77 13.63
N GLN A 17 -12.03 -8.81 12.80
CA GLN A 17 -12.00 -10.21 13.23
C GLN A 17 -10.59 -10.68 13.64
N TYR A 18 -9.55 -9.92 13.31
CA TYR A 18 -8.18 -10.22 13.76
C TYR A 18 -7.97 -9.94 15.26
N PHE A 19 -8.91 -9.28 15.91
CA PHE A 19 -8.75 -8.81 17.30
C PHE A 19 -9.96 -9.19 18.15
N ASN A 20 -9.69 -9.61 19.40
CA ASN A 20 -10.76 -9.82 20.35
C ASN A 20 -11.31 -8.46 20.85
N PRO A 21 -12.57 -8.09 20.55
CA PRO A 21 -13.15 -6.79 20.93
C PRO A 21 -13.35 -6.61 22.44
N GLU A 22 -13.34 -7.71 23.21
CA GLU A 22 -13.42 -7.64 24.68
C GLU A 22 -12.10 -7.20 25.32
N LYS A 23 -10.96 -7.38 24.58
CA LYS A 23 -9.62 -7.07 25.07
C LYS A 23 -9.00 -5.84 24.44
N TYR A 24 -9.46 -5.46 23.24
CA TYR A 24 -8.84 -4.40 22.44
C TYR A 24 -9.85 -3.34 21.97
N ARG A 25 -9.47 -2.08 22.09
CA ARG A 25 -10.08 -0.99 21.33
C ARG A 25 -9.50 -1.04 19.92
N ILE A 26 -10.31 -1.45 18.95
CA ILE A 26 -9.87 -1.69 17.56
C ILE A 26 -10.08 -0.40 16.76
N ILE A 27 -8.97 0.15 16.22
CA ILE A 27 -8.99 1.36 15.41
C ILE A 27 -8.62 0.95 13.98
N LEU A 28 -9.57 1.15 13.05
CA LEU A 28 -9.42 0.99 11.61
C LEU A 28 -9.70 2.34 10.97
N PHE A 29 -8.88 2.76 10.01
CA PHE A 29 -9.12 3.97 9.25
C PHE A 29 -8.60 3.82 7.82
N ASP A 30 -9.22 4.50 6.89
CA ASP A 30 -8.75 4.60 5.51
C ASP A 30 -7.66 5.68 5.45
N GLN A 31 -6.48 5.33 4.93
CA GLN A 31 -5.39 6.27 4.69
C GLN A 31 -5.82 7.29 3.63
N ARG A 32 -5.04 8.36 3.45
CA ARG A 32 -5.36 9.44 2.50
C ARG A 32 -5.71 8.91 1.11
N GLY A 33 -6.74 9.47 0.50
CA GLY A 33 -7.15 9.21 -0.87
C GLY A 33 -7.88 7.91 -1.13
N CYS A 34 -7.99 6.98 -0.17
CA CYS A 34 -8.64 5.68 -0.38
C CYS A 34 -9.86 5.46 0.52
N GLY A 35 -10.63 4.42 0.20
CA GLY A 35 -11.79 4.04 0.96
C GLY A 35 -12.80 5.17 1.09
N LYS A 36 -13.10 5.59 2.32
CA LYS A 36 -13.98 6.70 2.66
C LYS A 36 -13.25 8.03 2.88
N SER A 37 -11.92 8.02 2.90
CA SER A 37 -11.13 9.24 3.04
C SER A 37 -11.17 10.09 1.78
N THR A 38 -11.18 11.41 1.95
CA THR A 38 -11.29 12.40 0.87
C THR A 38 -10.15 13.42 0.95
N PRO A 39 -9.74 14.01 -0.19
CA PRO A 39 -10.23 13.78 -1.58
C PRO A 39 -9.85 12.39 -2.12
N HIS A 40 -10.74 11.81 -2.95
CA HIS A 40 -10.55 10.48 -3.51
C HIS A 40 -9.41 10.42 -4.51
N ALA A 41 -8.55 9.40 -4.41
CA ALA A 41 -7.39 9.15 -5.28
C ALA A 41 -6.41 10.35 -5.39
N GLU A 42 -6.42 11.25 -4.38
CA GLU A 42 -5.56 12.44 -4.37
C GLU A 42 -4.12 12.05 -4.00
N LEU A 43 -3.17 12.62 -4.74
CA LEU A 43 -1.74 12.39 -4.58
C LEU A 43 -1.02 13.56 -3.89
N LYS A 44 -1.62 14.75 -3.91
CA LYS A 44 -1.07 15.92 -3.25
C LYS A 44 -1.05 15.73 -1.74
N GLU A 45 0.07 16.06 -1.10
CA GLU A 45 0.23 15.88 0.35
C GLU A 45 -0.07 14.44 0.80
N ASN A 46 0.28 13.46 -0.04
CA ASN A 46 0.07 12.04 0.22
C ASN A 46 1.42 11.31 0.15
N THR A 47 2.20 11.48 1.19
CA THR A 47 3.53 10.90 1.39
C THR A 47 3.53 9.99 2.63
N THR A 48 4.56 9.18 2.79
CA THR A 48 4.75 8.35 4.00
C THR A 48 4.75 9.22 5.27
N TRP A 49 5.37 10.38 5.22
CA TRP A 49 5.47 11.29 6.36
C TRP A 49 4.14 11.96 6.72
N ASP A 50 3.31 12.25 5.72
CA ASP A 50 1.94 12.70 5.92
C ASP A 50 1.10 11.64 6.63
N LEU A 51 1.24 10.35 6.22
CA LEU A 51 0.52 9.25 6.85
C LEU A 51 1.01 9.00 8.29
N VAL A 52 2.31 9.11 8.55
CA VAL A 52 2.88 9.03 9.92
C VAL A 52 2.28 10.12 10.80
N ALA A 53 2.19 11.35 10.28
CA ALA A 53 1.58 12.46 11.00
C ALA A 53 0.07 12.26 11.23
N ASP A 54 -0.65 11.67 10.27
CA ASP A 54 -2.07 11.38 10.41
C ASP A 54 -2.34 10.30 11.48
N ILE A 55 -1.52 9.26 11.53
CA ILE A 55 -1.60 8.23 12.56
C ILE A 55 -1.47 8.87 13.96
N GLU A 56 -0.51 9.77 14.12
CA GLU A 56 -0.30 10.46 15.40
C GLU A 56 -1.46 11.41 15.74
N LYS A 57 -2.02 12.14 14.77
CA LYS A 57 -3.22 12.95 14.96
C LYS A 57 -4.42 12.12 15.40
N ILE A 58 -4.64 10.94 14.79
CA ILE A 58 -5.72 10.01 15.18
C ILE A 58 -5.52 9.54 16.61
N ARG A 59 -4.30 9.16 16.99
CA ARG A 59 -3.97 8.72 18.34
C ARG A 59 -4.32 9.80 19.37
N LEU A 60 -3.85 11.03 19.13
CA LEU A 60 -4.09 12.16 20.01
C LEU A 60 -5.59 12.50 20.11
N HIS A 61 -6.31 12.51 18.98
CA HIS A 61 -7.76 12.75 18.94
C HIS A 61 -8.56 11.72 19.75
N LEU A 62 -8.10 10.47 19.76
CA LEU A 62 -8.72 9.38 20.50
C LEU A 62 -8.26 9.30 21.96
N ASN A 63 -7.38 10.20 22.41
CA ASN A 63 -6.79 10.23 23.74
C ASN A 63 -6.13 8.90 24.12
N ILE A 64 -5.35 8.32 23.20
CA ILE A 64 -4.61 7.06 23.40
C ILE A 64 -3.18 7.41 23.79
N GLU A 65 -2.72 6.94 24.94
CA GLU A 65 -1.36 7.17 25.42
C GLU A 65 -0.34 6.39 24.58
N ASN A 66 -0.56 5.11 24.45
CA ASN A 66 0.25 4.20 23.60
C ASN A 66 -0.63 3.11 23.00
N TRP A 67 -0.17 2.47 21.94
CA TRP A 67 -0.92 1.43 21.27
C TRP A 67 -0.07 0.35 20.63
N ILE A 68 -0.69 -0.76 20.28
CA ILE A 68 -0.15 -1.79 19.42
C ILE A 68 -0.44 -1.39 17.97
N VAL A 69 0.56 -1.46 17.11
CA VAL A 69 0.43 -1.15 15.69
C VAL A 69 0.51 -2.45 14.89
N PHE A 70 -0.56 -2.75 14.16
CA PHE A 70 -0.63 -3.90 13.26
C PHE A 70 -0.55 -3.41 11.82
N GLY A 71 0.36 -3.97 11.02
CA GLY A 71 0.51 -3.63 9.61
C GLY A 71 0.79 -4.84 8.73
N GLY A 72 0.16 -4.89 7.56
CA GLY A 72 0.40 -5.92 6.55
C GLY A 72 0.78 -5.33 5.20
N SER A 73 1.75 -5.94 4.47
CA SER A 73 2.24 -5.43 3.20
C SER A 73 2.75 -3.98 3.36
N TRP A 74 2.32 -3.02 2.55
CA TRP A 74 2.57 -1.59 2.78
C TRP A 74 2.31 -1.15 4.22
N GLY A 75 1.25 -1.67 4.85
CA GLY A 75 0.96 -1.39 6.26
C GLY A 75 2.10 -1.78 7.20
N SER A 76 2.94 -2.78 6.84
CA SER A 76 4.14 -3.11 7.62
C SER A 76 5.25 -2.07 7.46
N THR A 77 5.43 -1.54 6.25
CA THR A 77 6.33 -0.41 5.97
C THR A 77 5.95 0.80 6.82
N LEU A 78 4.66 1.17 6.77
CA LEU A 78 4.12 2.31 7.50
C LEU A 78 4.18 2.11 9.03
N ALA A 79 3.93 0.87 9.51
CA ALA A 79 4.02 0.54 10.92
C ALA A 79 5.44 0.67 11.46
N LEU A 80 6.43 0.19 10.70
CA LEU A 80 7.84 0.36 11.02
C LEU A 80 8.25 1.83 11.04
N THR A 81 7.88 2.58 9.99
CA THR A 81 8.18 4.01 9.91
C THR A 81 7.57 4.79 11.08
N TYR A 82 6.32 4.48 11.43
CA TYR A 82 5.67 5.09 12.59
C TYR A 82 6.37 4.73 13.90
N ALA A 83 6.73 3.46 14.11
CA ALA A 83 7.42 3.03 15.32
C ALA A 83 8.82 3.65 15.48
N ILE A 84 9.55 3.81 14.37
CA ILE A 84 10.84 4.52 14.33
C ILE A 84 10.66 6.00 14.71
N SER A 85 9.60 6.64 14.19
CA SER A 85 9.30 8.05 14.45
C SER A 85 8.79 8.30 15.88
N TYR A 86 8.06 7.33 16.44
CA TYR A 86 7.41 7.43 17.76
C TYR A 86 7.67 6.19 18.65
N PRO A 87 8.95 5.89 18.99
CA PRO A 87 9.31 4.64 19.67
C PRO A 87 8.69 4.49 21.06
N ARG A 88 8.39 5.60 21.75
CA ARG A 88 7.75 5.56 23.08
C ARG A 88 6.24 5.34 23.04
N ILE A 89 5.63 5.54 21.89
CA ILE A 89 4.18 5.44 21.67
C ILE A 89 3.79 4.08 21.14
N CYS A 90 4.67 3.47 20.35
CA CYS A 90 4.47 2.12 19.81
C CYS A 90 4.86 1.08 20.89
N LYS A 91 3.82 0.51 21.54
CA LYS A 91 4.02 -0.50 22.58
C LYS A 91 4.46 -1.87 22.02
N ALA A 92 3.96 -2.22 20.86
CA ALA A 92 4.33 -3.44 20.13
C ALA A 92 3.96 -3.31 18.66
N LEU A 93 4.68 -4.06 17.81
CA LEU A 93 4.41 -4.21 16.38
C LEU A 93 3.91 -5.63 16.09
N ILE A 94 2.88 -5.73 15.26
CA ILE A 94 2.45 -6.99 14.66
C ILE A 94 2.53 -6.80 13.14
N LEU A 95 3.50 -7.46 12.52
CA LEU A 95 3.79 -7.31 11.10
C LEU A 95 3.49 -8.60 10.34
N ARG A 96 2.86 -8.48 9.19
CA ARG A 96 2.55 -9.60 8.31
C ARG A 96 2.84 -9.25 6.85
N GLY A 97 3.36 -10.25 6.08
CA GLY A 97 3.74 -10.00 4.68
C GLY A 97 4.67 -8.79 4.62
N ILE A 98 5.78 -8.85 5.38
CA ILE A 98 6.68 -7.71 5.57
C ILE A 98 7.18 -7.23 4.21
N PHE A 99 7.00 -5.94 3.97
CA PHE A 99 7.46 -5.21 2.80
C PHE A 99 8.23 -3.98 3.29
N LEU A 100 9.46 -3.81 2.81
CA LEU A 100 10.34 -2.73 3.25
C LEU A 100 10.42 -1.58 2.23
N LEU A 101 9.71 -1.73 1.13
CA LEU A 101 9.66 -0.78 0.01
C LEU A 101 11.05 -0.51 -0.59
N ARG A 102 11.90 -1.56 -0.64
CA ARG A 102 13.19 -1.47 -1.30
C ARG A 102 13.01 -1.53 -2.81
N LYS A 103 13.86 -0.85 -3.52
CA LYS A 103 13.87 -0.84 -4.98
C LYS A 103 13.86 -2.25 -5.58
N LEU A 104 14.68 -3.16 -5.02
CA LEU A 104 14.73 -4.56 -5.43
C LEU A 104 13.38 -5.28 -5.28
N GLU A 105 12.61 -5.00 -4.23
CA GLU A 105 11.28 -5.62 -4.02
C GLU A 105 10.29 -5.12 -5.06
N ILE A 106 10.30 -3.82 -5.36
CA ILE A 106 9.44 -3.21 -6.38
C ILE A 106 9.80 -3.72 -7.77
N GLU A 107 11.08 -3.73 -8.13
CA GLU A 107 11.57 -4.23 -9.42
C GLU A 107 11.25 -5.71 -9.60
N TRP A 108 11.46 -6.53 -8.58
CA TRP A 108 11.13 -7.95 -8.63
C TRP A 108 9.64 -8.18 -8.92
N PHE A 109 8.77 -7.40 -8.29
CA PHE A 109 7.33 -7.61 -8.40
C PHE A 109 6.74 -6.99 -9.68
N TYR A 110 7.16 -5.78 -10.07
CA TYR A 110 6.55 -5.01 -11.15
C TYR A 110 7.35 -4.98 -12.44
N GLN A 111 8.58 -5.51 -12.48
CA GLN A 111 9.43 -5.43 -13.65
C GLN A 111 9.90 -6.78 -14.21
N TYR A 112 10.34 -7.74 -13.37
CA TYR A 112 10.99 -8.95 -13.94
C TYR A 112 10.77 -10.26 -13.17
N GLY A 113 10.62 -10.30 -11.86
CA GLY A 113 10.68 -11.53 -11.07
C GLY A 113 9.36 -12.28 -11.01
N ALA A 114 8.30 -11.61 -10.55
CA ALA A 114 6.97 -12.20 -10.40
C ALA A 114 6.36 -12.62 -11.76
N SER A 115 6.79 -12.02 -12.86
CA SER A 115 6.40 -12.42 -14.23
C SER A 115 6.71 -13.88 -14.54
N ASN A 116 7.78 -14.44 -13.97
CA ASN A 116 8.17 -15.84 -14.18
C ASN A 116 7.26 -16.82 -13.43
N ILE A 117 6.59 -16.35 -12.36
CA ILE A 117 5.69 -17.16 -11.54
C ILE A 117 4.25 -17.05 -12.06
N PHE A 118 3.86 -15.89 -12.56
CA PHE A 118 2.50 -15.57 -13.00
C PHE A 118 2.47 -15.05 -14.46
N PRO A 119 2.95 -15.82 -15.46
CA PRO A 119 3.10 -15.33 -16.83
C PRO A 119 1.78 -14.90 -17.47
N ASP A 120 0.69 -15.65 -17.26
CA ASP A 120 -0.63 -15.33 -17.85
C ASP A 120 -1.21 -13.99 -17.32
N ALA A 121 -0.97 -13.68 -16.04
CA ALA A 121 -1.36 -12.41 -15.44
C ALA A 121 -0.44 -11.27 -15.90
N TRP A 122 0.85 -11.57 -16.09
CA TRP A 122 1.84 -10.63 -16.59
C TRP A 122 1.53 -10.12 -17.99
N GLU A 123 1.18 -10.99 -18.92
CA GLU A 123 0.82 -10.58 -20.29
C GLU A 123 -0.33 -9.55 -20.28
N LYS A 124 -1.33 -9.78 -19.42
CA LYS A 124 -2.45 -8.82 -19.24
C LYS A 124 -1.97 -7.51 -18.63
N TYR A 125 -1.10 -7.57 -17.62
CA TYR A 125 -0.56 -6.40 -16.94
C TYR A 125 0.18 -5.49 -17.92
N ILE A 126 1.10 -6.03 -18.73
CA ILE A 126 1.91 -5.22 -19.66
C ILE A 126 1.17 -4.83 -20.94
N SER A 127 -0.01 -5.41 -21.23
CA SER A 127 -0.72 -5.25 -22.52
C SER A 127 -1.05 -3.79 -22.87
N VAL A 128 -1.27 -2.94 -21.88
CA VAL A 128 -1.62 -1.52 -22.04
C VAL A 128 -0.38 -0.63 -22.23
N ILE A 129 0.83 -1.17 -22.00
CA ILE A 129 2.08 -0.43 -22.08
C ILE A 129 2.75 -0.73 -23.43
N PRO A 130 3.01 0.29 -24.28
CA PRO A 130 3.80 0.12 -25.50
C PRO A 130 5.17 -0.50 -25.21
N GLU A 131 5.64 -1.33 -26.11
CA GLU A 131 6.92 -2.05 -25.96
C GLU A 131 8.10 -1.10 -25.67
N SER A 132 8.11 0.05 -26.33
CA SER A 132 9.14 1.09 -26.15
C SER A 132 9.14 1.77 -24.77
N GLU A 133 8.11 1.52 -23.94
CA GLU A 133 8.03 2.07 -22.57
C GLU A 133 8.12 0.97 -21.48
N ARG A 134 8.42 -0.29 -21.86
CA ARG A 134 8.44 -1.43 -20.92
C ARG A 134 9.77 -1.60 -20.17
N ASP A 135 10.73 -0.76 -20.42
CA ASP A 135 11.99 -0.70 -19.66
C ASP A 135 11.79 -0.25 -18.20
N ASN A 136 10.72 0.50 -17.93
CA ASN A 136 10.33 0.89 -16.58
C ASN A 136 8.80 0.94 -16.45
N LEU A 137 8.21 -0.19 -16.06
CA LEU A 137 6.75 -0.35 -16.01
C LEU A 137 6.10 0.54 -14.95
N VAL A 138 6.71 0.71 -13.78
CA VAL A 138 6.18 1.62 -12.74
C VAL A 138 6.06 3.04 -13.29
N LYS A 139 7.08 3.53 -13.97
CA LYS A 139 7.07 4.86 -14.61
C LYS A 139 6.04 4.96 -15.73
N ALA A 140 5.93 3.92 -16.56
CA ALA A 140 4.98 3.87 -17.66
C ALA A 140 3.51 3.86 -17.17
N PHE A 141 3.24 3.12 -16.10
CA PHE A 141 1.93 3.15 -15.44
C PHE A 141 1.65 4.48 -14.74
N TYR A 142 2.62 5.04 -14.03
CA TYR A 142 2.47 6.33 -13.35
C TYR A 142 2.05 7.45 -14.32
N LYS A 143 2.69 7.54 -15.49
CA LYS A 143 2.34 8.47 -16.55
C LYS A 143 0.85 8.38 -16.94
N ARG A 144 0.32 7.15 -17.07
CA ARG A 144 -1.07 6.90 -17.43
C ARG A 144 -2.04 7.09 -16.27
N LEU A 145 -1.66 6.62 -15.09
CA LEU A 145 -2.46 6.78 -13.87
C LEU A 145 -2.60 8.25 -13.42
N THR A 146 -1.71 9.13 -13.87
CA THR A 146 -1.79 10.58 -13.64
C THR A 146 -2.28 11.37 -14.85
N SER A 147 -2.64 10.70 -15.95
CA SER A 147 -3.19 11.31 -17.17
C SER A 147 -4.51 12.03 -16.88
N SER A 148 -4.75 13.13 -17.58
CA SER A 148 -6.06 13.80 -17.60
C SER A 148 -7.13 12.99 -18.33
N ASN A 149 -6.74 12.07 -19.23
CA ASN A 149 -7.64 11.15 -19.90
C ASN A 149 -8.17 10.10 -18.92
N LYS A 150 -9.45 10.21 -18.59
CA LYS A 150 -10.12 9.36 -17.61
C LYS A 150 -10.15 7.88 -18.03
N ASP A 151 -10.40 7.61 -19.32
CA ASP A 151 -10.54 6.24 -19.80
C ASP A 151 -9.19 5.51 -19.80
N GLU A 152 -8.12 6.17 -20.19
CA GLU A 152 -6.75 5.68 -20.08
C GLU A 152 -6.39 5.39 -18.62
N ARG A 153 -6.67 6.34 -17.74
CA ARG A 153 -6.39 6.21 -16.31
C ARG A 153 -7.11 5.03 -15.68
N LEU A 154 -8.42 4.86 -15.95
CA LEU A 154 -9.22 3.78 -15.40
C LEU A 154 -8.85 2.41 -15.97
N SER A 155 -8.52 2.35 -17.27
CA SER A 155 -8.02 1.11 -17.90
C SER A 155 -6.72 0.64 -17.27
N CYS A 156 -5.74 1.52 -17.09
CA CYS A 156 -4.48 1.23 -16.43
C CYS A 156 -4.66 0.84 -14.96
N ALA A 157 -5.54 1.56 -14.24
CA ALA A 157 -5.83 1.26 -12.84
C ALA A 157 -6.42 -0.14 -12.66
N LYS A 158 -7.31 -0.54 -13.57
CA LYS A 158 -7.87 -1.89 -13.58
C LYS A 158 -6.81 -2.96 -13.78
N LEU A 159 -5.92 -2.81 -14.76
CA LEU A 159 -4.88 -3.80 -15.06
C LEU A 159 -3.84 -3.90 -13.94
N TRP A 160 -3.44 -2.78 -13.36
CA TRP A 160 -2.58 -2.74 -12.17
C TRP A 160 -3.21 -3.52 -11.01
N SER A 161 -4.48 -3.24 -10.71
CA SER A 161 -5.19 -3.89 -9.61
C SER A 161 -5.42 -5.40 -9.86
N ILE A 162 -5.62 -5.81 -11.13
CA ILE A 162 -5.72 -7.22 -11.50
C ILE A 162 -4.38 -7.92 -11.28
N TRP A 163 -3.26 -7.30 -11.65
CA TRP A 163 -1.93 -7.83 -11.40
C TRP A 163 -1.71 -8.11 -9.92
N GLU A 164 -1.92 -7.11 -9.07
CA GLU A 164 -1.81 -7.23 -7.61
C GLU A 164 -2.68 -8.37 -7.04
N ARG A 165 -3.90 -8.45 -7.50
CA ARG A 165 -4.84 -9.47 -7.03
C ARG A 165 -4.46 -10.88 -7.50
N SER A 166 -4.01 -11.01 -8.73
CA SER A 166 -3.63 -12.30 -9.31
C SER A 166 -2.41 -12.91 -8.63
N THR A 167 -1.54 -12.08 -8.10
CA THR A 167 -0.28 -12.49 -7.45
C THR A 167 -0.38 -12.61 -5.92
N SER A 168 -1.46 -12.09 -5.32
CA SER A 168 -1.63 -12.05 -3.86
C SER A 168 -2.06 -13.38 -3.23
N LYS A 169 -2.45 -14.37 -4.03
CA LYS A 169 -2.91 -15.69 -3.57
C LYS A 169 -2.38 -16.79 -4.47
N LEU A 170 -1.97 -17.91 -3.86
CA LEU A 170 -1.49 -19.09 -4.59
C LEU A 170 -2.61 -19.71 -5.44
N ILE A 171 -3.84 -19.74 -4.92
CA ILE A 171 -5.02 -20.23 -5.64
C ILE A 171 -5.94 -19.02 -5.88
N PRO A 172 -6.11 -18.57 -7.14
CA PRO A 172 -7.02 -17.50 -7.46
C PRO A 172 -8.46 -17.86 -7.09
N MET A 173 -9.16 -16.97 -6.41
CA MET A 173 -10.60 -17.13 -6.16
C MET A 173 -11.37 -16.22 -7.12
N ASP A 174 -12.20 -16.79 -7.98
CA ASP A 174 -13.01 -16.05 -8.97
C ASP A 174 -13.83 -14.90 -8.39
N LYS A 175 -14.35 -15.07 -7.17
CA LYS A 175 -15.12 -14.01 -6.49
C LYS A 175 -14.29 -12.77 -6.14
N SER A 176 -12.98 -12.90 -6.00
CA SER A 176 -12.12 -11.77 -5.61
C SER A 176 -11.84 -10.79 -6.76
N LEU A 177 -12.05 -11.20 -8.01
CA LEU A 177 -11.93 -10.31 -9.18
C LEU A 177 -13.11 -9.34 -9.29
N HIS A 178 -14.27 -9.66 -8.69
CA HIS A 178 -15.47 -8.81 -8.73
C HIS A 178 -15.35 -7.55 -7.85
N ASP A 179 -14.61 -7.60 -6.75
CA ASP A 179 -14.54 -6.46 -5.80
C ASP A 179 -13.77 -5.26 -6.36
N PHE A 180 -12.82 -5.47 -7.30
CA PHE A 180 -12.14 -4.40 -8.05
C PHE A 180 -12.87 -3.97 -9.32
N GLN A 181 -14.08 -4.46 -9.57
CA GLN A 181 -14.89 -3.97 -10.71
C GLN A 181 -15.43 -2.57 -10.47
N SER A 182 -15.43 -2.07 -9.23
CA SER A 182 -15.62 -0.65 -8.99
C SER A 182 -14.39 0.12 -9.48
N SER A 183 -14.56 0.83 -10.59
CA SER A 183 -13.51 1.68 -11.18
C SER A 183 -12.92 2.68 -10.17
N LYS A 184 -13.72 3.09 -9.18
CA LYS A 184 -13.33 4.00 -8.13
C LYS A 184 -12.30 3.38 -7.17
N VAL A 185 -12.49 2.14 -6.73
CA VAL A 185 -11.55 1.46 -5.83
C VAL A 185 -10.23 1.18 -6.54
N ALA A 186 -10.31 0.68 -7.79
CA ALA A 186 -9.12 0.41 -8.60
C ALA A 186 -8.33 1.69 -8.89
N GLU A 187 -9.01 2.81 -9.16
CA GLU A 187 -8.35 4.10 -9.41
C GLU A 187 -7.56 4.57 -8.18
N ALA A 188 -8.16 4.60 -7.01
CA ALA A 188 -7.48 5.01 -5.79
C ALA A 188 -6.29 4.10 -5.47
N PHE A 189 -6.51 2.79 -5.53
CA PHE A 189 -5.49 1.79 -5.25
C PHE A 189 -4.28 1.97 -6.17
N ALA A 190 -4.46 1.86 -7.49
CA ALA A 190 -3.37 1.91 -8.45
C ALA A 190 -2.64 3.27 -8.47
N ARG A 191 -3.40 4.38 -8.40
CA ARG A 191 -2.78 5.72 -8.42
C ARG A 191 -1.91 5.96 -7.21
N ILE A 192 -2.41 5.66 -6.01
CA ILE A 192 -1.69 5.91 -4.76
C ILE A 192 -0.49 4.95 -4.68
N GLU A 193 -0.68 3.66 -4.95
CA GLU A 193 0.40 2.68 -4.89
C GLU A 193 1.54 3.02 -5.84
N CYS A 194 1.22 3.28 -7.12
CA CYS A 194 2.22 3.65 -8.12
C CYS A 194 2.92 4.98 -7.78
N HIS A 195 2.20 5.94 -7.17
CA HIS A 195 2.77 7.20 -6.68
C HIS A 195 3.82 6.97 -5.59
N TYR A 196 3.57 6.06 -4.66
CA TYR A 196 4.56 5.71 -3.64
C TYR A 196 5.76 4.99 -4.22
N PHE A 197 5.56 4.08 -5.17
CA PHE A 197 6.65 3.31 -5.75
C PHE A 197 7.56 4.14 -6.64
N ILE A 198 7.03 5.04 -7.46
CA ILE A 198 7.86 5.91 -8.31
C ILE A 198 8.67 6.92 -7.48
N ASN A 199 8.18 7.27 -6.29
CA ASN A 199 8.85 8.18 -5.36
C ASN A 199 9.59 7.43 -4.23
N GLU A 200 9.88 6.13 -4.40
CA GLU A 200 10.65 5.32 -3.43
C GLU A 200 10.11 5.42 -1.99
N GLY A 201 8.77 5.55 -1.85
CA GLY A 201 8.10 5.72 -0.57
C GLY A 201 8.39 7.05 0.14
N PHE A 202 8.99 8.00 -0.55
CA PHE A 202 9.43 9.30 0.00
C PHE A 202 10.47 9.14 1.11
N PHE A 203 11.24 8.05 1.09
CA PHE A 203 12.37 7.84 1.98
C PHE A 203 13.62 8.52 1.45
N GLU A 204 14.55 8.87 2.35
CA GLU A 204 15.80 9.56 1.99
C GLU A 204 16.75 8.67 1.17
N TYR A 205 16.67 7.35 1.35
CA TYR A 205 17.47 6.36 0.64
C TYR A 205 16.80 4.99 0.62
N ASP A 206 17.19 4.15 -0.33
CA ASP A 206 16.72 2.78 -0.44
C ASP A 206 17.07 1.97 0.81
N GLY A 207 16.08 1.24 1.34
CA GLY A 207 16.24 0.46 2.56
C GLY A 207 16.21 1.27 3.87
N TRP A 208 15.73 2.51 3.85
CA TRP A 208 15.63 3.38 5.04
C TRP A 208 14.99 2.65 6.25
N ASN A 209 13.89 1.95 6.08
CA ASN A 209 13.23 1.19 7.14
C ASN A 209 14.13 0.08 7.70
N HIS A 210 14.86 -0.63 6.84
CA HIS A 210 15.78 -1.69 7.26
C HIS A 210 16.93 -1.14 8.10
N ALA A 211 17.57 -0.08 7.65
CA ALA A 211 18.69 0.53 8.36
C ALA A 211 18.26 1.18 9.69
N SER A 212 17.08 1.80 9.71
CA SER A 212 16.58 2.52 10.89
C SER A 212 16.01 1.60 11.97
N CYS A 213 15.60 0.36 11.62
CA CYS A 213 15.13 -0.64 12.59
C CYS A 213 16.21 -1.09 13.59
N THR A 214 17.48 -0.92 13.28
CA THR A 214 18.57 -1.29 14.21
C THR A 214 18.53 -0.46 15.50
N GLY A 215 17.88 0.71 15.50
CA GLY A 215 17.64 1.54 16.69
C GLY A 215 16.44 1.12 17.54
N LEU A 216 15.62 0.17 17.08
CA LEU A 216 14.45 -0.36 17.81
C LEU A 216 14.81 -1.55 18.72
N ALA A 217 16.08 -1.83 18.93
CA ALA A 217 16.55 -2.90 19.83
C ALA A 217 16.04 -2.64 21.25
N GLY A 218 14.93 -3.29 21.61
CA GLY A 218 14.25 -3.15 22.91
C GLY A 218 12.73 -3.24 22.85
N CYS A 219 12.13 -3.39 21.63
CA CYS A 219 10.70 -3.69 21.46
C CYS A 219 10.46 -5.18 21.30
#